data_82652d3c030fde7d68cf9b548465cdbb
#
_entry.id   82652d3c030fde7d68cf9b548465cdbb
#
_cell.length_a   1.000
_cell.length_b   1.000
_cell.length_c   1.000
_cell.angle_alpha   90.00
_cell.angle_beta   90.00
_cell.angle_gamma   90.00
#
_symmetry.space_group_name_H-M   'P 1'
#
loop_
_entity.id
_entity.type
_entity.pdbx_description
1 polymer ?
#
loop_
_entity_poly.entity_id
_entity_poly.type
_entity_poly.pdbx_seq_one_letter_code
_entity_poly.pdbx_strand_id
1 'polypeptide(L)'
;MKLKGNVVIEMIDDSTGEVVERVQEENMVTNAVNHILGLNPMGIFYSVAGEYDTHLLWNDNLLPICPNMIGGILLYSEALTEDADNIYPSTNKLPVAYASNDVNATADVARGSMNLTESKPLDNGYRFVWEFTPSQGNGTIAAVALTSKQGGVAAYGSKENSKDAFYQIMETRLETQTVEELAELFSTVEVDFDNDILINMRFQDSSVIIHKRRLPVFALGLNDRLNDTTNALLEEKVIPCSTFKFLGSYTLYGDFLDGHDGYWYGFANQANSSGDATMYWVKIKKDDYTMTEGVWTLSNACLKAIGSFKVDTYAQRSVRGVIRNGYLYLTAYNDEGIYKINLSNSTDVTLIPFGFTSEGKSQTGSGTCANYLFMVNDLIIGWDYQIKPDDTVVQTVGSTRLLNLGTPVFQYKEFCFGWGGNYGSDYRMCFLLTPYLASINNLSTAVVKTTDKTMKITYELTEEES
;
A
#
# COMPACT_ATOMS: atom_id res chain seq x y z
N MET A 1 -17.55 -18.18 -8.86
CA MET A 1 -17.35 -17.78 -10.27
C MET A 1 -15.91 -18.11 -10.61
N LYS A 2 -15.66 -18.88 -11.64
CA LYS A 2 -14.30 -19.16 -12.10
C LYS A 2 -14.08 -18.37 -13.38
N LEU A 3 -13.02 -17.59 -13.43
CA LEU A 3 -12.71 -16.75 -14.57
C LEU A 3 -11.49 -17.30 -15.31
N LYS A 4 -11.48 -17.15 -16.61
CA LYS A 4 -10.34 -17.45 -17.48
C LYS A 4 -10.01 -16.24 -18.34
N GLY A 5 -8.75 -16.12 -18.69
CA GLY A 5 -8.24 -15.10 -19.59
C GLY A 5 -7.71 -15.74 -20.88
N ASN A 6 -7.86 -15.04 -21.97
CA ASN A 6 -7.26 -15.38 -23.25
C ASN A 6 -6.67 -14.12 -23.87
N VAL A 7 -5.38 -14.16 -24.21
CA VAL A 7 -4.69 -13.04 -24.87
C VAL A 7 -4.32 -13.41 -26.30
N VAL A 8 -4.52 -12.46 -27.21
CA VAL A 8 -4.02 -12.52 -28.60
C VAL A 8 -3.17 -11.27 -28.82
N ILE A 9 -1.92 -11.48 -29.24
CA ILE A 9 -0.99 -10.41 -29.63
C ILE A 9 -0.76 -10.49 -31.12
N GLU A 10 -1.02 -9.42 -31.84
CA GLU A 10 -0.80 -9.27 -33.27
C GLU A 10 0.20 -8.16 -33.54
N MET A 11 1.26 -8.48 -34.29
CA MET A 11 2.19 -7.49 -34.85
C MET A 11 1.76 -7.20 -36.28
N ILE A 12 1.48 -5.93 -36.55
CA ILE A 12 0.98 -5.43 -37.83
C ILE A 12 2.09 -4.61 -38.46
N ASP A 13 2.50 -4.93 -39.65
CA ASP A 13 3.44 -4.13 -40.43
C ASP A 13 2.79 -2.79 -40.79
N ASP A 14 3.42 -1.68 -40.40
CA ASP A 14 2.83 -0.35 -40.53
C ASP A 14 2.76 0.12 -42.01
N SER A 15 3.58 -0.44 -42.88
CA SER A 15 3.61 -0.08 -44.29
C SER A 15 2.56 -0.84 -45.12
N THR A 16 2.25 -2.08 -44.76
CA THR A 16 1.32 -2.94 -45.50
C THR A 16 -0.04 -3.08 -44.82
N GLY A 17 -0.10 -2.90 -43.51
CA GLY A 17 -1.28 -3.19 -42.69
C GLY A 17 -1.53 -4.66 -42.44
N GLU A 18 -0.60 -5.54 -42.84
CA GLU A 18 -0.74 -6.99 -42.69
C GLU A 18 -0.24 -7.47 -41.31
N VAL A 19 -0.91 -8.48 -40.77
CA VAL A 19 -0.46 -9.17 -39.55
C VAL A 19 0.73 -10.06 -39.89
N VAL A 20 1.91 -9.73 -39.41
CA VAL A 20 3.18 -10.43 -39.67
C VAL A 20 3.55 -11.44 -38.58
N GLU A 21 2.98 -11.31 -37.41
CA GLU A 21 3.19 -12.24 -36.29
C GLU A 21 1.92 -12.27 -35.43
N ARG A 22 1.55 -13.45 -34.92
CA ARG A 22 0.41 -13.63 -34.04
C ARG A 22 0.70 -14.69 -32.97
N VAL A 23 0.50 -14.33 -31.72
CA VAL A 23 0.60 -15.23 -30.56
C VAL A 23 -0.74 -15.26 -29.86
N GLN A 24 -1.16 -16.43 -29.40
CA GLN A 24 -2.39 -16.62 -28.63
C GLN A 24 -2.13 -17.57 -27.47
N GLU A 25 -2.50 -17.16 -26.26
CA GLU A 25 -2.26 -17.93 -25.04
C GLU A 25 -3.47 -17.84 -24.11
N GLU A 26 -3.64 -18.87 -23.28
CA GLU A 26 -4.58 -18.85 -22.15
C GLU A 26 -3.85 -18.31 -20.90
N ASN A 27 -4.57 -17.57 -20.08
CA ASN A 27 -3.99 -16.85 -18.95
C ASN A 27 -4.45 -17.40 -17.62
N MET A 28 -3.56 -17.34 -16.65
CA MET A 28 -3.91 -17.50 -15.25
C MET A 28 -4.54 -16.20 -14.72
N VAL A 29 -5.76 -16.30 -14.18
CA VAL A 29 -6.40 -15.24 -13.42
C VAL A 29 -5.96 -15.35 -11.97
N THR A 30 -5.48 -14.27 -11.39
CA THR A 30 -4.97 -14.24 -10.01
C THR A 30 -6.10 -14.08 -8.99
N ASN A 31 -5.77 -14.27 -7.73
CA ASN A 31 -6.71 -14.04 -6.61
C ASN A 31 -7.08 -12.56 -6.43
N ALA A 32 -6.32 -11.61 -6.99
CA ALA A 32 -6.69 -10.19 -6.97
C ALA A 32 -8.10 -9.94 -7.55
N VAL A 33 -8.45 -10.61 -8.64
CA VAL A 33 -9.81 -10.51 -9.24
C VAL A 33 -10.89 -10.98 -8.28
N ASN A 34 -10.66 -12.11 -7.61
CA ASN A 34 -11.62 -12.63 -6.63
C ASN A 34 -11.76 -11.69 -5.43
N HIS A 35 -10.66 -11.08 -4.97
CA HIS A 35 -10.68 -10.11 -3.89
C HIS A 35 -11.50 -8.88 -4.27
N ILE A 36 -11.31 -8.34 -5.48
CA ILE A 36 -12.05 -7.18 -5.98
C ILE A 36 -13.54 -7.48 -6.12
N LEU A 37 -13.88 -8.62 -6.72
CA LEU A 37 -15.28 -9.05 -6.85
C LEU A 37 -15.93 -9.36 -5.50
N GLY A 38 -15.15 -9.86 -4.53
CA GLY A 38 -15.59 -10.16 -3.18
C GLY A 38 -15.89 -8.94 -2.30
N LEU A 39 -15.35 -7.77 -2.64
CA LEU A 39 -15.56 -6.55 -1.85
C LEU A 39 -17.03 -6.13 -1.73
N ASN A 40 -17.78 -6.30 -2.80
CA ASN A 40 -19.18 -5.95 -2.81
C ASN A 40 -19.99 -6.73 -1.74
N PRO A 41 -19.87 -8.07 -1.64
CA PRO A 41 -20.47 -8.82 -0.53
C PRO A 41 -19.98 -8.40 0.85
N MET A 42 -18.77 -7.86 0.98
CA MET A 42 -18.22 -7.37 2.24
C MET A 42 -18.72 -5.99 2.63
N GLY A 43 -19.55 -5.34 1.81
CA GLY A 43 -20.17 -4.05 2.12
C GLY A 43 -19.25 -2.84 1.99
N ILE A 44 -18.01 -2.99 1.49
CA ILE A 44 -17.06 -1.89 1.37
C ILE A 44 -17.56 -0.80 0.43
N PHE A 45 -18.31 -1.17 -0.62
CA PHE A 45 -18.81 -0.26 -1.65
C PHE A 45 -20.24 0.23 -1.42
N TYR A 46 -20.92 -0.22 -0.37
CA TYR A 46 -22.26 0.26 -0.08
C TYR A 46 -22.20 1.50 0.80
N SER A 47 -22.76 2.59 0.32
CA SER A 47 -23.12 3.69 1.21
C SER A 47 -24.32 3.24 2.05
N VAL A 48 -24.14 3.21 3.36
CA VAL A 48 -25.31 3.11 4.24
C VAL A 48 -25.88 4.50 4.36
N ALA A 49 -27.15 4.64 4.03
CA ALA A 49 -27.90 5.88 4.25
C ALA A 49 -27.96 6.11 5.76
N GLY A 50 -27.19 7.05 6.25
CA GLY A 50 -27.12 7.49 7.64
C GLY A 50 -27.03 9.00 7.71
N GLU A 51 -26.99 9.56 8.90
CA GLU A 51 -26.89 11.01 9.14
C GLU A 51 -25.59 11.63 8.62
N TYR A 52 -24.66 10.82 8.11
CA TYR A 52 -23.33 11.23 7.67
C TYR A 52 -23.15 10.94 6.19
N ASP A 53 -22.61 11.91 5.47
CA ASP A 53 -22.31 11.81 4.06
C ASP A 53 -21.23 10.73 3.81
N THR A 54 -21.65 9.61 3.24
CA THR A 54 -20.72 8.65 2.67
C THR A 54 -20.48 9.04 1.23
N HIS A 55 -19.28 9.50 0.93
CA HIS A 55 -18.90 9.83 -0.42
C HIS A 55 -18.31 8.59 -1.09
N LEU A 56 -19.09 7.93 -1.94
CA LEU A 56 -18.53 7.10 -2.99
C LEU A 56 -17.88 8.05 -3.98
N LEU A 57 -16.63 8.39 -3.73
CA LEU A 57 -15.89 9.35 -4.54
C LEU A 57 -15.71 8.86 -6.00
N TRP A 58 -16.09 7.62 -6.31
CA TRP A 58 -15.65 6.99 -7.53
C TRP A 58 -16.61 6.05 -8.22
N ASN A 59 -17.86 6.35 -8.31
CA ASN A 59 -18.73 5.64 -9.25
C ASN A 59 -18.08 5.53 -10.64
N ASP A 60 -17.40 6.60 -11.07
CA ASP A 60 -16.72 6.65 -12.37
C ASP A 60 -15.39 5.88 -12.40
N ASN A 61 -14.87 5.48 -11.24
CA ASN A 61 -13.55 4.85 -11.13
C ASN A 61 -13.61 3.38 -10.74
N LEU A 62 -14.70 2.95 -10.12
CA LEU A 62 -14.91 1.57 -9.70
C LEU A 62 -15.83 0.82 -10.65
N LEU A 63 -16.92 1.46 -11.05
CA LEU A 63 -17.96 0.83 -11.86
C LEU A 63 -17.99 1.44 -13.27
N PRO A 64 -18.19 0.62 -14.28
CA PRO A 64 -18.21 -0.84 -14.22
C PRO A 64 -16.84 -1.41 -13.84
N ILE A 65 -16.79 -2.58 -13.17
CA ILE A 65 -15.53 -3.23 -12.76
C ILE A 65 -14.60 -3.39 -13.96
N CYS A 66 -15.10 -3.89 -15.07
CA CYS A 66 -14.44 -3.78 -16.37
C CYS A 66 -15.06 -2.59 -17.14
N PRO A 67 -14.29 -1.61 -17.61
CA PRO A 67 -12.82 -1.57 -17.66
C PRO A 67 -12.14 -0.74 -16.56
N ASN A 68 -12.76 -0.49 -15.41
CA ASN A 68 -12.17 0.42 -14.43
C ASN A 68 -11.21 -0.28 -13.46
N MET A 69 -11.72 -1.21 -12.65
CA MET A 69 -10.87 -1.99 -11.73
C MET A 69 -10.01 -3.01 -12.47
N ILE A 70 -10.49 -3.52 -13.58
CA ILE A 70 -9.72 -4.40 -14.47
C ILE A 70 -9.83 -3.80 -15.87
N GLY A 71 -8.78 -3.15 -16.34
CA GLY A 71 -8.84 -2.45 -17.62
C GLY A 71 -7.53 -1.79 -18.02
N GLY A 72 -6.48 -2.00 -17.22
CA GLY A 72 -5.11 -1.69 -17.58
C GLY A 72 -4.33 -2.94 -17.96
N ILE A 73 -3.24 -2.76 -18.70
CA ILE A 73 -2.32 -3.83 -19.11
C ILE A 73 -0.88 -3.44 -18.84
N LEU A 74 -0.09 -4.39 -18.36
CA LEU A 74 1.35 -4.28 -18.13
C LEU A 74 2.07 -5.31 -18.99
N LEU A 75 3.14 -4.90 -19.68
CA LEU A 75 3.94 -5.75 -20.56
C LEU A 75 5.36 -5.84 -20.00
N TYR A 76 5.89 -7.06 -19.88
CA TYR A 76 7.19 -7.32 -19.27
C TYR A 76 8.14 -7.97 -20.27
N SER A 77 9.43 -7.65 -20.18
CA SER A 77 10.47 -8.27 -21.01
C SER A 77 10.91 -9.65 -20.54
N GLU A 78 10.47 -10.06 -19.35
CA GLU A 78 10.79 -11.34 -18.73
C GLU A 78 9.52 -12.02 -18.24
N ALA A 79 9.56 -13.32 -18.10
CA ALA A 79 8.49 -14.10 -17.51
C ALA A 79 8.23 -13.68 -16.04
N LEU A 80 6.96 -13.70 -15.65
CA LEU A 80 6.50 -13.49 -14.29
C LEU A 80 6.35 -14.84 -13.59
N THR A 81 6.38 -14.84 -12.26
CA THR A 81 6.05 -16.04 -11.47
C THR A 81 4.56 -16.35 -11.63
N GLU A 82 4.22 -17.49 -12.19
CA GLU A 82 2.85 -17.98 -12.34
C GLU A 82 2.38 -18.57 -11.02
N ASP A 83 1.78 -17.73 -10.19
CA ASP A 83 1.16 -18.07 -8.93
C ASP A 83 -0.09 -17.21 -8.78
N ALA A 84 -1.21 -17.82 -8.43
CA ALA A 84 -2.47 -17.11 -8.24
C ALA A 84 -2.39 -16.09 -7.10
N ASP A 85 -1.51 -16.29 -6.14
CA ASP A 85 -1.25 -15.37 -5.03
C ASP A 85 -0.19 -14.32 -5.35
N ASN A 86 0.44 -14.38 -6.52
CA ASN A 86 1.33 -13.33 -7.01
C ASN A 86 0.50 -12.16 -7.56
N ILE A 87 -0.08 -11.40 -6.66
CA ILE A 87 -1.05 -10.32 -6.97
C ILE A 87 -0.42 -8.95 -7.12
N TYR A 88 0.90 -8.80 -6.87
CA TYR A 88 1.60 -7.53 -7.02
C TYR A 88 2.79 -7.64 -7.97
N PRO A 89 3.00 -6.60 -8.83
CA PRO A 89 4.19 -6.56 -9.65
C PRO A 89 5.44 -6.41 -8.77
N SER A 90 6.50 -7.07 -9.17
CA SER A 90 7.79 -6.89 -8.52
C SER A 90 8.26 -5.44 -8.65
N THR A 91 8.69 -4.85 -7.53
CA THR A 91 9.25 -3.49 -7.52
C THR A 91 10.58 -3.37 -8.26
N ASN A 92 11.24 -4.51 -8.54
CA ASN A 92 12.50 -4.57 -9.27
C ASN A 92 12.34 -4.88 -10.76
N LYS A 93 11.14 -5.27 -11.20
CA LYS A 93 10.83 -5.54 -12.61
C LYS A 93 9.77 -4.56 -13.09
N LEU A 94 10.23 -3.50 -13.73
CA LEU A 94 9.31 -2.54 -14.34
C LEU A 94 8.75 -3.07 -15.65
N PRO A 95 7.48 -2.79 -15.97
CA PRO A 95 6.94 -3.09 -17.27
C PRO A 95 7.67 -2.26 -18.36
N VAL A 96 7.92 -2.87 -19.50
CA VAL A 96 8.52 -2.20 -20.67
C VAL A 96 7.50 -1.36 -21.42
N ALA A 97 6.21 -1.73 -21.31
CA ALA A 97 5.10 -0.96 -21.87
C ALA A 97 3.84 -1.20 -21.04
N TYR A 98 2.90 -0.30 -21.13
CA TYR A 98 1.63 -0.35 -20.41
C TYR A 98 0.56 0.47 -21.11
N ALA A 99 -0.70 0.19 -20.82
CA ALA A 99 -1.83 1.00 -21.27
C ALA A 99 -2.98 0.94 -20.26
N SER A 100 -3.81 1.98 -20.27
CA SER A 100 -5.00 2.09 -19.45
C SER A 100 -6.28 1.88 -20.28
N ASN A 101 -7.43 2.20 -19.71
CA ASN A 101 -8.74 2.15 -20.37
C ASN A 101 -9.08 3.42 -21.19
N ASP A 102 -8.08 4.19 -21.57
CA ASP A 102 -8.22 5.45 -22.29
C ASP A 102 -7.33 5.51 -23.55
N VAL A 103 -7.51 6.56 -24.31
CA VAL A 103 -6.60 6.91 -25.41
C VAL A 103 -5.44 7.73 -24.82
N ASN A 104 -4.21 7.27 -25.04
CA ASN A 104 -3.03 7.97 -24.56
C ASN A 104 -2.87 9.35 -25.23
N ALA A 105 -3.01 10.39 -24.44
CA ALA A 105 -2.78 11.78 -24.87
C ALA A 105 -1.41 12.34 -24.41
N THR A 106 -0.53 11.48 -23.88
CA THR A 106 0.79 11.86 -23.37
C THR A 106 1.88 11.57 -24.41
N ALA A 107 3.07 12.15 -24.20
CA ALA A 107 4.25 11.85 -25.01
C ALA A 107 5.02 10.60 -24.55
N ASP A 108 4.47 9.83 -23.61
CA ASP A 108 5.12 8.64 -23.08
C ASP A 108 5.14 7.51 -24.11
N VAL A 109 6.34 7.17 -24.54
CA VAL A 109 6.57 6.14 -25.57
C VAL A 109 6.36 4.71 -25.04
N ALA A 110 6.29 4.50 -23.74
CA ALA A 110 5.95 3.20 -23.15
C ALA A 110 4.45 2.97 -23.08
N ARG A 111 3.64 4.04 -23.20
CA ARG A 111 2.19 3.98 -23.00
C ARG A 111 1.43 3.83 -24.32
N GLY A 112 0.68 2.72 -24.43
CA GLY A 112 -0.29 2.50 -25.52
C GLY A 112 -1.66 3.13 -25.23
N SER A 113 -2.63 2.84 -26.09
CA SER A 113 -4.02 3.31 -26.01
C SER A 113 -4.99 2.14 -26.01
N MET A 114 -6.11 2.28 -25.32
CA MET A 114 -7.25 1.36 -25.50
C MET A 114 -8.00 1.72 -26.78
N ASN A 115 -8.29 0.70 -27.58
CA ASN A 115 -9.22 0.83 -28.69
C ASN A 115 -10.65 0.78 -28.15
N LEU A 116 -11.25 1.96 -27.95
CA LEU A 116 -12.57 2.12 -27.34
C LEU A 116 -13.72 1.56 -28.21
N THR A 117 -13.47 1.33 -29.50
CA THR A 117 -14.49 0.80 -30.42
C THR A 117 -14.57 -0.72 -30.33
N GLU A 118 -13.42 -1.39 -30.17
CA GLU A 118 -13.35 -2.85 -30.13
C GLU A 118 -13.43 -3.40 -28.70
N SER A 119 -13.07 -2.61 -27.69
CA SER A 119 -13.24 -2.97 -26.27
C SER A 119 -14.71 -2.89 -25.88
N LYS A 120 -15.27 -4.01 -25.39
CA LYS A 120 -16.72 -4.08 -25.12
C LYS A 120 -17.06 -5.24 -24.16
N PRO A 121 -18.21 -5.15 -23.48
CA PRO A 121 -18.82 -6.29 -22.80
C PRO A 121 -19.09 -7.44 -23.77
N LEU A 122 -18.95 -8.66 -23.27
CA LEU A 122 -19.39 -9.91 -23.89
C LEU A 122 -20.55 -10.48 -23.05
N ASP A 123 -21.26 -11.47 -23.57
CA ASP A 123 -22.35 -12.12 -22.86
C ASP A 123 -21.90 -12.75 -21.52
N ASN A 124 -20.67 -13.24 -21.47
CA ASN A 124 -20.07 -13.90 -20.30
C ASN A 124 -18.75 -13.28 -19.83
N GLY A 125 -18.50 -12.00 -20.14
CA GLY A 125 -17.24 -11.36 -19.74
C GLY A 125 -17.02 -10.00 -20.38
N TYR A 126 -15.74 -9.69 -20.63
CA TYR A 126 -15.33 -8.43 -21.23
C TYR A 126 -14.16 -8.65 -22.20
N ARG A 127 -14.19 -7.97 -23.35
CA ARG A 127 -13.09 -7.90 -24.31
C ARG A 127 -12.40 -6.54 -24.17
N PHE A 128 -11.10 -6.57 -23.95
CA PHE A 128 -10.21 -5.43 -23.98
C PHE A 128 -9.38 -5.47 -25.25
N VAL A 129 -9.14 -4.30 -25.86
CA VAL A 129 -8.25 -4.17 -27.01
C VAL A 129 -7.35 -2.97 -26.78
N TRP A 130 -6.03 -3.18 -26.84
CA TRP A 130 -5.05 -2.11 -26.76
C TRP A 130 -4.18 -2.08 -28.01
N GLU A 131 -3.74 -0.87 -28.37
CA GLU A 131 -2.86 -0.62 -29.50
C GLU A 131 -1.64 0.18 -29.07
N PHE A 132 -0.49 -0.25 -29.56
CA PHE A 132 0.81 0.41 -29.41
C PHE A 132 1.32 0.76 -30.80
N THR A 133 1.30 2.04 -31.14
CA THR A 133 1.75 2.53 -32.44
C THR A 133 3.25 2.27 -32.67
N PRO A 134 3.82 2.47 -33.86
CA PRO A 134 5.23 2.24 -34.16
C PRO A 134 6.20 2.87 -33.14
N SER A 135 5.88 4.04 -32.61
CA SER A 135 6.71 4.73 -31.60
C SER A 135 6.52 4.26 -30.17
N GLN A 136 5.53 3.39 -29.90
CA GLN A 136 5.14 3.01 -28.54
C GLN A 136 5.45 1.55 -28.24
N GLY A 137 5.82 1.26 -26.99
CA GLY A 137 5.98 -0.08 -26.47
C GLY A 137 7.03 -0.94 -27.18
N ASN A 138 8.09 -0.32 -27.72
CA ASN A 138 9.15 -1.02 -28.40
C ASN A 138 10.04 -1.82 -27.44
N GLY A 139 10.33 -3.06 -27.80
CA GLY A 139 11.16 -3.95 -26.99
C GLY A 139 10.68 -5.41 -27.05
N THR A 140 11.32 -6.24 -26.26
CA THR A 140 10.91 -7.63 -26.07
C THR A 140 9.75 -7.71 -25.10
N ILE A 141 8.75 -8.50 -25.41
CA ILE A 141 7.59 -8.77 -24.55
C ILE A 141 7.51 -10.29 -24.35
N ALA A 142 7.73 -10.71 -23.12
CA ALA A 142 7.72 -12.10 -22.68
C ALA A 142 6.54 -12.44 -21.76
N ALA A 143 5.94 -11.41 -21.12
CA ALA A 143 4.77 -11.60 -20.28
C ALA A 143 3.80 -10.41 -20.35
N VAL A 144 2.54 -10.71 -20.11
CA VAL A 144 1.41 -9.77 -20.11
C VAL A 144 0.62 -9.96 -18.83
N ALA A 145 0.23 -8.87 -18.18
CA ALA A 145 -0.62 -8.90 -17.00
C ALA A 145 -1.73 -7.85 -17.10
N LEU A 146 -2.95 -8.20 -16.69
CA LEU A 146 -4.01 -7.23 -16.46
C LEU A 146 -3.79 -6.52 -15.12
N THR A 147 -4.21 -5.28 -15.05
CA THR A 147 -4.20 -4.44 -13.84
C THR A 147 -5.39 -3.49 -13.83
N SER A 148 -5.48 -2.61 -12.82
CA SER A 148 -6.46 -1.52 -12.82
C SER A 148 -6.17 -0.51 -13.94
N LYS A 149 -7.17 0.32 -14.27
CA LYS A 149 -6.94 1.47 -15.17
C LYS A 149 -5.83 2.37 -14.64
N GLN A 150 -5.74 2.56 -13.32
CA GLN A 150 -4.73 3.40 -12.70
C GLN A 150 -3.33 2.76 -12.79
N GLY A 151 -3.22 1.45 -12.59
CA GLY A 151 -1.98 0.71 -12.83
C GLY A 151 -1.52 0.78 -14.28
N GLY A 152 -2.45 0.85 -15.22
CA GLY A 152 -2.18 1.07 -16.65
C GLY A 152 -1.81 2.50 -17.04
N VAL A 153 -2.04 3.51 -16.19
CA VAL A 153 -1.55 4.88 -16.37
C VAL A 153 -0.17 5.06 -15.78
N ALA A 154 0.01 4.48 -14.61
CA ALA A 154 1.16 4.70 -13.77
C ALA A 154 1.88 3.38 -13.54
N ALA A 155 2.82 3.05 -14.41
CA ALA A 155 3.66 1.88 -14.18
C ALA A 155 4.32 1.99 -12.81
N TYR A 156 4.06 1.00 -11.96
CA TYR A 156 4.53 0.98 -10.58
C TYR A 156 6.05 1.08 -10.50
N GLY A 157 6.52 1.98 -9.65
CA GLY A 157 7.95 2.23 -9.48
C GLY A 157 8.58 3.16 -10.52
N SER A 158 7.81 3.68 -11.50
CA SER A 158 8.31 4.79 -12.29
C SER A 158 8.23 6.09 -11.50
N LYS A 159 9.26 6.90 -11.56
CA LYS A 159 9.35 8.16 -10.82
C LYS A 159 8.19 9.12 -11.13
N GLU A 160 7.74 9.13 -12.37
CA GLU A 160 6.75 10.08 -12.87
C GLU A 160 5.33 9.72 -12.42
N ASN A 161 5.09 8.45 -12.15
CA ASN A 161 3.76 7.91 -11.91
C ASN A 161 3.54 7.36 -10.50
N SER A 162 4.56 7.38 -9.66
CA SER A 162 4.53 6.75 -8.33
C SER A 162 3.64 7.47 -7.32
N LYS A 163 3.20 8.71 -7.59
CA LYS A 163 2.24 9.42 -6.73
C LYS A 163 0.88 8.74 -6.66
N ASP A 164 0.55 7.94 -7.65
CA ASP A 164 -0.74 7.27 -7.77
C ASP A 164 -0.67 5.78 -7.37
N ALA A 165 0.34 5.40 -6.58
CA ALA A 165 0.45 4.05 -6.02
C ALA A 165 -0.77 3.67 -5.17
N PHE A 166 -1.50 4.66 -4.65
CA PHE A 166 -2.72 4.49 -3.90
C PHE A 166 -3.85 5.26 -4.57
N TYR A 167 -4.94 4.56 -4.76
CA TYR A 167 -6.14 5.09 -5.32
C TYR A 167 -7.24 5.09 -4.27
N GLN A 168 -7.62 6.27 -3.78
CA GLN A 168 -8.66 6.37 -2.78
C GLN A 168 -10.00 5.93 -3.39
N ILE A 169 -10.64 4.92 -2.88
CA ILE A 169 -11.90 4.38 -3.39
C ILE A 169 -13.09 4.75 -2.53
N MET A 170 -12.86 5.14 -1.28
CA MET A 170 -13.95 5.49 -0.39
C MET A 170 -13.49 6.40 0.74
N GLU A 171 -14.39 7.29 1.14
CA GLU A 171 -14.27 8.14 2.31
C GLU A 171 -15.62 8.19 3.02
N THR A 172 -15.64 7.96 4.32
CA THR A 172 -16.85 8.10 5.15
C THR A 172 -16.56 9.01 6.31
N ARG A 173 -17.35 10.05 6.46
CA ARG A 173 -17.34 10.91 7.64
C ARG A 173 -17.92 10.15 8.82
N LEU A 174 -17.27 10.23 9.95
CA LEU A 174 -17.68 9.59 11.20
C LEU A 174 -18.14 10.63 12.21
N GLU A 175 -18.89 10.17 13.21
CA GLU A 175 -19.12 10.95 14.43
C GLU A 175 -17.79 11.27 15.12
N THR A 176 -17.79 12.42 15.83
CA THR A 176 -16.64 12.83 16.62
C THR A 176 -16.26 11.72 17.59
N GLN A 177 -15.01 11.32 17.54
CA GLN A 177 -14.47 10.24 18.36
C GLN A 177 -14.02 10.79 19.70
N THR A 178 -14.09 9.97 20.73
CA THR A 178 -13.42 10.29 21.99
C THR A 178 -11.91 10.13 21.86
N VAL A 179 -11.19 10.76 22.78
CA VAL A 179 -9.72 10.67 22.84
C VAL A 179 -9.28 9.23 23.04
N GLU A 180 -10.01 8.46 23.85
CA GLU A 180 -9.74 7.07 24.14
C GLU A 180 -9.91 6.20 22.90
N GLU A 181 -10.94 6.41 22.10
CA GLU A 181 -11.18 5.70 20.85
C GLU A 181 -10.07 5.95 19.83
N LEU A 182 -9.65 7.21 19.68
CA LEU A 182 -8.52 7.57 18.83
C LEU A 182 -7.21 6.95 19.32
N ALA A 183 -6.99 6.95 20.62
CA ALA A 183 -5.81 6.36 21.22
C ALA A 183 -5.73 4.86 20.99
N GLU A 184 -6.83 4.16 21.08
CA GLU A 184 -6.88 2.73 20.75
C GLU A 184 -6.62 2.47 19.26
N LEU A 185 -7.22 3.26 18.38
CA LEU A 185 -6.96 3.15 16.94
C LEU A 185 -5.47 3.29 16.63
N PHE A 186 -4.83 4.32 17.18
CA PHE A 186 -3.42 4.57 16.94
C PHE A 186 -2.48 3.58 17.67
N SER A 187 -2.97 2.83 18.61
CA SER A 187 -2.24 1.75 19.26
C SER A 187 -2.36 0.40 18.55
N THR A 188 -3.02 0.34 17.41
CA THR A 188 -3.11 -0.88 16.60
C THR A 188 -1.73 -1.28 16.10
N VAL A 189 -1.33 -2.51 16.41
CA VAL A 189 -0.06 -3.10 16.04
C VAL A 189 -0.23 -4.18 15.00
N GLU A 190 -1.26 -5.00 15.16
CA GLU A 190 -1.53 -6.14 14.29
C GLU A 190 -3.03 -6.36 14.11
N VAL A 191 -3.41 -6.71 12.89
CA VAL A 191 -4.77 -7.13 12.53
C VAL A 191 -4.66 -8.49 11.86
N ASP A 192 -5.18 -9.50 12.54
CA ASP A 192 -5.20 -10.89 12.06
C ASP A 192 -6.62 -11.23 11.61
N PHE A 193 -6.83 -11.17 10.30
CA PHE A 193 -8.13 -11.45 9.69
C PHE A 193 -8.46 -12.95 9.65
N ASP A 194 -7.47 -13.82 9.73
CA ASP A 194 -7.68 -15.27 9.68
C ASP A 194 -8.22 -15.80 11.02
N ASN A 195 -7.81 -15.16 12.12
CA ASN A 195 -8.23 -15.52 13.46
C ASN A 195 -9.23 -14.54 14.09
N ASP A 196 -9.67 -13.52 13.35
CA ASP A 196 -10.56 -12.46 13.84
C ASP A 196 -10.03 -11.73 15.08
N ILE A 197 -8.74 -11.36 15.02
CA ILE A 197 -8.05 -10.74 16.15
C ILE A 197 -7.47 -9.38 15.79
N LEU A 198 -7.62 -8.44 16.72
CA LEU A 198 -6.98 -7.14 16.73
C LEU A 198 -6.08 -7.03 17.96
N ILE A 199 -4.84 -6.60 17.74
CA ILE A 199 -3.87 -6.33 18.81
C ILE A 199 -3.63 -4.84 18.91
N ASN A 200 -3.92 -4.28 20.09
CA ASN A 200 -3.55 -2.92 20.45
C ASN A 200 -2.48 -2.96 21.55
N MET A 201 -1.48 -2.09 21.43
CA MET A 201 -0.42 -1.98 22.44
C MET A 201 -0.15 -0.52 22.78
N ARG A 202 -0.02 -0.26 24.07
CA ARG A 202 0.30 1.07 24.60
C ARG A 202 1.21 0.98 25.81
N PHE A 203 1.90 2.08 26.10
CA PHE A 203 2.66 2.24 27.32
C PHE A 203 1.89 3.14 28.27
N GLN A 204 1.67 2.69 29.47
CA GLN A 204 1.00 3.45 30.52
C GLN A 204 1.52 3.03 31.90
N ASP A 205 1.71 3.98 32.81
CA ASP A 205 2.08 3.74 34.20
C ASP A 205 3.27 2.78 34.38
N SER A 206 4.33 2.99 33.60
CA SER A 206 5.53 2.14 33.58
C SER A 206 5.26 0.67 33.22
N SER A 207 4.28 0.44 32.37
CA SER A 207 3.93 -0.89 31.87
C SER A 207 3.56 -0.84 30.39
N VAL A 208 3.82 -1.93 29.67
CA VAL A 208 3.20 -2.17 28.38
C VAL A 208 1.85 -2.84 28.62
N ILE A 209 0.81 -2.27 28.05
CA ILE A 209 -0.54 -2.84 28.08
C ILE A 209 -0.83 -3.38 26.68
N ILE A 210 -1.22 -4.65 26.62
CA ILE A 210 -1.59 -5.34 25.39
C ILE A 210 -3.07 -5.71 25.51
N HIS A 211 -3.87 -5.25 24.57
CA HIS A 211 -5.25 -5.65 24.41
C HIS A 211 -5.37 -6.56 23.19
N LYS A 212 -5.83 -7.77 23.41
CA LYS A 212 -6.30 -8.67 22.36
C LYS A 212 -7.80 -8.59 22.30
N ARG A 213 -8.33 -8.13 21.17
CA ARG A 213 -9.76 -7.94 20.95
C ARG A 213 -10.24 -8.81 19.81
N ARG A 214 -11.52 -9.14 19.82
CA ARG A 214 -12.15 -9.75 18.65
C ARG A 214 -12.29 -8.69 17.55
N LEU A 215 -11.81 -9.01 16.39
CA LEU A 215 -12.06 -8.21 15.20
C LEU A 215 -13.55 -8.34 14.83
N PRO A 216 -14.30 -7.24 14.61
CA PRO A 216 -15.69 -7.33 14.18
C PRO A 216 -15.79 -8.01 12.81
N VAL A 217 -16.82 -8.81 12.62
CA VAL A 217 -17.12 -9.46 11.32
C VAL A 217 -17.20 -8.44 10.18
N PHE A 218 -17.56 -7.18 10.50
CA PHE A 218 -17.71 -6.07 9.57
C PHE A 218 -16.53 -5.08 9.63
N ALA A 219 -15.36 -5.52 10.10
CA ALA A 219 -14.19 -4.63 10.23
C ALA A 219 -13.77 -3.94 8.94
N LEU A 220 -14.09 -4.55 7.79
CA LEU A 220 -13.90 -3.95 6.47
C LEU A 220 -15.07 -3.07 6.04
N GLY A 221 -16.19 -3.11 6.74
CA GLY A 221 -17.32 -2.21 6.53
C GLY A 221 -16.97 -0.80 6.97
N LEU A 222 -17.37 0.20 6.18
CA LEU A 222 -17.06 1.60 6.49
C LEU A 222 -17.86 2.16 7.66
N ASN A 223 -18.92 1.50 8.03
CA ASN A 223 -19.76 1.93 9.14
C ASN A 223 -19.33 1.35 10.48
N ASP A 224 -18.46 0.32 10.45
CA ASP A 224 -17.97 -0.30 11.67
C ASP A 224 -16.60 0.26 12.02
N ARG A 225 -16.44 0.56 13.28
CA ARG A 225 -15.17 1.02 13.83
C ARG A 225 -14.28 -0.19 14.04
N LEU A 226 -13.10 -0.20 13.45
CA LEU A 226 -12.10 -1.22 13.68
C LEU A 226 -11.78 -1.36 15.18
N ASN A 227 -11.81 -0.24 15.90
CA ASN A 227 -11.48 -0.14 17.31
C ASN A 227 -12.65 0.37 18.13
N ASP A 228 -13.84 -0.10 17.86
CA ASP A 228 -14.94 0.17 18.77
C ASP A 228 -14.58 -0.43 20.14
N THR A 229 -14.66 0.38 21.19
CA THR A 229 -14.46 -0.08 22.57
C THR A 229 -15.46 -1.15 22.98
N THR A 230 -16.55 -1.30 22.23
CA THR A 230 -17.51 -2.38 22.34
C THR A 230 -17.00 -3.71 21.78
N ASN A 231 -15.92 -3.72 21.00
CA ASN A 231 -15.30 -4.96 20.54
C ASN A 231 -14.86 -5.78 21.74
N ALA A 232 -15.30 -7.04 21.77
CA ALA A 232 -15.06 -7.91 22.91
C ALA A 232 -13.56 -8.01 23.23
N LEU A 233 -13.18 -7.52 24.38
CA LEU A 233 -11.85 -7.73 24.92
C LEU A 233 -11.71 -9.21 25.24
N LEU A 234 -10.81 -9.89 24.54
CA LEU A 234 -10.51 -11.31 24.74
C LEU A 234 -9.48 -11.51 25.83
N GLU A 235 -8.47 -10.63 25.87
CA GLU A 235 -7.38 -10.69 26.81
C GLU A 235 -6.79 -9.29 27.04
N GLU A 236 -6.46 -8.98 28.28
CA GLU A 236 -5.61 -7.86 28.68
C GLU A 236 -4.36 -8.40 29.34
N LYS A 237 -3.21 -7.93 28.88
CA LYS A 237 -1.92 -8.23 29.49
C LYS A 237 -1.22 -6.94 29.89
N VAL A 238 -0.81 -6.86 31.16
CA VAL A 238 -0.01 -5.75 31.68
C VAL A 238 1.38 -6.27 32.02
N ILE A 239 2.42 -5.71 31.38
CA ILE A 239 3.80 -6.13 31.56
C ILE A 239 4.59 -4.95 32.14
N PRO A 240 5.04 -5.01 33.40
CA PRO A 240 5.84 -3.94 33.99
C PRO A 240 7.17 -3.74 33.26
N CYS A 241 7.56 -2.48 33.03
CA CYS A 241 8.81 -2.11 32.43
C CYS A 241 9.73 -1.44 33.48
N SER A 242 11.01 -1.79 33.47
CA SER A 242 12.01 -1.21 34.34
C SER A 242 12.88 -0.18 33.65
N THR A 243 13.14 -0.38 32.36
CA THR A 243 14.04 0.44 31.55
C THR A 243 13.28 1.21 30.49
N PHE A 244 12.36 0.56 29.78
CA PHE A 244 11.56 1.18 28.75
C PHE A 244 10.69 2.29 29.30
N LYS A 245 10.77 3.47 28.70
CA LYS A 245 9.98 4.65 29.10
C LYS A 245 9.83 5.62 27.94
N PHE A 246 8.73 6.34 27.93
CA PHE A 246 8.59 7.49 27.05
C PHE A 246 9.26 8.71 27.61
N LEU A 247 9.85 9.50 26.71
CA LEU A 247 10.63 10.67 27.03
C LEU A 247 9.91 11.91 26.48
N GLY A 248 9.08 12.53 27.28
CA GLY A 248 8.38 13.74 26.86
C GLY A 248 7.27 14.18 27.81
N SER A 249 6.76 15.38 27.58
CA SER A 249 5.67 15.99 28.37
C SER A 249 4.27 15.68 27.82
N TYR A 250 4.19 14.78 26.84
CA TYR A 250 2.93 14.39 26.20
C TYR A 250 2.50 13.01 26.69
N THR A 251 1.20 12.77 26.78
CA THR A 251 0.67 11.45 27.06
C THR A 251 0.90 10.61 25.79
N LEU A 252 1.88 9.72 25.84
CA LEU A 252 2.31 8.95 24.69
C LEU A 252 1.81 7.51 24.84
N TYR A 253 1.20 7.01 23.77
CA TYR A 253 0.79 5.62 23.70
C TYR A 253 1.87 4.70 23.13
N GLY A 254 3.03 5.24 22.77
CA GLY A 254 4.16 4.54 22.21
C GLY A 254 4.06 4.21 20.74
N ASP A 255 5.18 3.85 20.17
CA ASP A 255 5.22 3.23 18.86
C ASP A 255 5.58 1.75 19.01
N PHE A 256 4.58 0.90 18.91
CA PHE A 256 4.73 -0.54 18.92
C PHE A 256 4.52 -1.04 17.50
N LEU A 257 5.37 -1.96 17.07
CA LEU A 257 5.42 -2.48 15.71
C LEU A 257 5.44 -4.01 15.73
N ASP A 258 4.79 -4.61 14.74
CA ASP A 258 4.97 -6.04 14.47
C ASP A 258 6.34 -6.28 13.83
N GLY A 259 7.11 -7.17 14.42
CA GLY A 259 8.42 -7.57 13.89
C GLY A 259 8.34 -8.57 12.74
N HIS A 260 7.19 -9.18 12.52
CA HIS A 260 6.97 -10.30 11.58
C HIS A 260 7.91 -11.50 11.82
N ASP A 261 8.48 -11.59 13.01
CA ASP A 261 9.43 -12.63 13.47
C ASP A 261 8.95 -13.38 14.72
N GLY A 262 7.67 -13.25 15.05
CA GLY A 262 7.06 -13.81 16.26
C GLY A 262 7.16 -12.89 17.49
N TYR A 263 7.59 -11.64 17.28
CA TYR A 263 7.72 -10.63 18.35
C TYR A 263 7.05 -9.32 17.96
N TRP A 264 6.57 -8.60 18.97
CA TRP A 264 6.28 -7.18 18.89
C TRP A 264 7.43 -6.38 19.49
N TYR A 265 7.66 -5.20 18.93
CA TYR A 265 8.71 -4.29 19.37
C TYR A 265 8.10 -2.94 19.73
N GLY A 266 8.59 -2.34 20.82
CA GLY A 266 8.27 -0.98 21.20
C GLY A 266 9.53 -0.13 21.21
N PHE A 267 9.43 1.13 20.74
CA PHE A 267 10.55 2.06 20.67
C PHE A 267 10.18 3.42 21.21
N ALA A 268 11.14 4.08 21.87
CA ALA A 268 11.01 5.44 22.33
C ALA A 268 12.39 6.13 22.36
N ASN A 269 12.46 7.36 21.87
CA ASN A 269 13.65 8.20 21.93
C ASN A 269 13.30 9.68 22.08
N GLN A 270 14.25 10.50 22.50
CA GLN A 270 14.17 11.94 22.31
C GLN A 270 14.69 12.33 20.93
N ALA A 271 14.11 13.37 20.35
CA ALA A 271 14.67 13.93 19.12
C ALA A 271 16.08 14.49 19.39
N ASN A 272 17.00 14.20 18.48
CA ASN A 272 18.35 14.74 18.51
C ASN A 272 18.78 15.21 17.12
N SER A 273 19.35 16.41 17.06
CA SER A 273 19.82 17.02 15.80
C SER A 273 21.30 16.81 15.53
N SER A 274 22.03 16.19 16.46
CA SER A 274 23.47 15.93 16.34
C SER A 274 23.92 14.87 17.35
N GLY A 275 25.01 14.17 17.03
CA GLY A 275 25.62 13.16 17.90
C GLY A 275 24.83 11.85 17.92
N ASP A 276 24.96 11.12 19.02
CA ASP A 276 24.38 9.81 19.19
C ASP A 276 22.93 9.90 19.67
N ALA A 277 22.06 9.02 19.16
CA ALA A 277 20.70 8.88 19.67
C ALA A 277 20.64 7.82 20.79
N THR A 278 19.90 8.12 21.85
CA THR A 278 19.53 7.14 22.86
C THR A 278 18.12 6.62 22.56
N MET A 279 17.98 5.31 22.37
CA MET A 279 16.70 4.66 22.08
C MET A 279 16.39 3.62 23.14
N TYR A 280 15.25 3.76 23.77
CA TYR A 280 14.68 2.74 24.65
C TYR A 280 13.87 1.76 23.80
N TRP A 281 13.97 0.47 24.11
CA TRP A 281 13.27 -0.56 23.36
C TRP A 281 12.73 -1.65 24.28
N VAL A 282 11.66 -2.28 23.83
CA VAL A 282 11.14 -3.55 24.34
C VAL A 282 10.97 -4.53 23.18
N LYS A 283 11.15 -5.80 23.45
CA LYS A 283 10.84 -6.92 22.56
C LYS A 283 9.98 -7.90 23.32
N ILE A 284 8.77 -8.20 22.80
CA ILE A 284 7.75 -9.02 23.46
C ILE A 284 7.41 -10.18 22.55
N LYS A 285 7.54 -11.40 23.08
CA LYS A 285 7.19 -12.61 22.35
C LYS A 285 5.66 -12.75 22.25
N LYS A 286 5.15 -13.03 21.07
CA LYS A 286 3.71 -13.09 20.80
C LYS A 286 3.02 -14.27 21.52
N ASP A 287 3.73 -15.41 21.67
CA ASP A 287 3.15 -16.64 22.20
C ASP A 287 2.92 -16.62 23.71
N ASP A 288 3.85 -16.04 24.48
CA ASP A 288 3.88 -16.16 25.95
C ASP A 288 4.06 -14.82 26.66
N TYR A 289 4.13 -13.72 25.92
CA TYR A 289 4.35 -12.36 26.41
C TYR A 289 5.66 -12.15 27.17
N THR A 290 6.63 -13.07 27.02
CA THR A 290 7.97 -12.86 27.58
C THR A 290 8.58 -11.61 26.98
N MET A 291 8.97 -10.66 27.84
CA MET A 291 9.51 -9.37 27.46
C MET A 291 10.99 -9.27 27.79
N THR A 292 11.75 -8.69 26.90
CA THR A 292 13.09 -8.14 27.14
C THR A 292 13.08 -6.66 26.81
N GLU A 293 13.89 -5.90 27.52
CA GLU A 293 13.98 -4.46 27.36
C GLU A 293 15.43 -3.95 27.50
N GLY A 294 15.71 -2.78 26.97
CA GLY A 294 17.02 -2.20 27.06
C GLY A 294 17.12 -0.81 26.46
N VAL A 295 18.35 -0.36 26.35
CA VAL A 295 18.72 0.95 25.79
C VAL A 295 19.78 0.74 24.74
N TRP A 296 19.60 1.32 23.56
CA TRP A 296 20.63 1.43 22.54
C TRP A 296 21.25 2.82 22.51
N THR A 297 22.53 2.88 22.25
CA THR A 297 23.23 4.07 21.82
C THR A 297 23.51 3.94 20.34
N LEU A 298 22.82 4.72 19.51
CA LEU A 298 22.95 4.69 18.06
C LEU A 298 23.94 5.77 17.63
N SER A 299 25.13 5.36 17.27
CA SER A 299 26.22 6.28 16.96
C SER A 299 25.95 7.13 15.73
N ASN A 300 26.10 8.44 15.88
CA ASN A 300 25.88 9.46 14.83
C ASN A 300 24.48 9.39 14.18
N ALA A 301 23.47 8.88 14.89
CA ALA A 301 22.11 8.82 14.40
C ALA A 301 21.31 10.02 14.90
N CYS A 302 20.93 10.91 13.98
CA CYS A 302 20.09 12.06 14.25
C CYS A 302 18.63 11.72 13.94
N LEU A 303 17.84 11.45 14.97
CA LEU A 303 16.47 10.94 14.85
C LEU A 303 15.42 11.93 15.34
N LYS A 304 14.26 11.91 14.73
CA LYS A 304 13.04 12.51 15.29
C LYS A 304 12.54 11.67 16.47
N ALA A 305 11.78 12.27 17.37
CA ALA A 305 11.15 11.52 18.46
C ALA A 305 10.05 10.64 17.93
N ILE A 306 10.11 9.34 18.24
CA ILE A 306 9.11 8.35 17.84
C ILE A 306 7.87 8.47 18.71
N GLY A 307 6.69 8.29 18.10
CA GLY A 307 5.45 8.06 18.82
C GLY A 307 4.92 9.27 19.59
N SER A 308 5.21 10.50 19.18
CA SER A 308 4.62 11.67 19.82
C SER A 308 3.14 11.81 19.43
N PHE A 309 2.28 11.57 20.40
CA PHE A 309 0.84 11.76 20.32
C PHE A 309 0.38 12.76 21.39
N LYS A 310 -0.26 13.83 20.99
CA LYS A 310 -0.81 14.81 21.91
C LYS A 310 -2.32 14.62 22.03
N VAL A 311 -2.78 14.29 23.24
CA VAL A 311 -4.15 13.89 23.54
C VAL A 311 -5.09 15.08 23.81
N ASP A 312 -4.56 16.27 24.09
CA ASP A 312 -5.35 17.33 24.73
C ASP A 312 -6.19 18.19 23.77
N THR A 313 -5.92 18.20 22.48
CA THR A 313 -6.74 18.97 21.51
C THR A 313 -6.77 18.39 20.10
N TYR A 314 -5.78 17.61 19.69
CA TYR A 314 -5.68 17.03 18.36
C TYR A 314 -4.86 15.74 18.39
N ALA A 315 -5.40 14.68 17.80
CA ALA A 315 -4.64 13.46 17.57
C ALA A 315 -3.54 13.72 16.54
N GLN A 316 -2.30 13.90 16.99
CA GLN A 316 -1.14 14.08 16.12
C GLN A 316 -0.19 12.93 16.27
N ARG A 317 -0.07 12.12 15.24
CA ARG A 317 1.09 11.26 15.04
C ARG A 317 2.12 11.98 14.22
N SER A 318 3.30 12.16 14.78
CA SER A 318 4.35 12.86 14.06
C SER A 318 5.40 11.95 13.45
N VAL A 319 5.73 10.83 14.10
CA VAL A 319 6.80 9.92 13.63
C VAL A 319 6.43 8.48 13.94
N ARG A 320 6.39 7.62 12.92
CA ARG A 320 6.28 6.17 13.06
C ARG A 320 7.31 5.50 12.18
N GLY A 321 7.98 4.48 12.73
CA GLY A 321 8.83 3.58 11.99
C GLY A 321 8.10 2.39 11.39
N VAL A 322 8.86 1.58 10.67
CA VAL A 322 8.44 0.24 10.22
C VAL A 322 9.59 -0.75 10.42
N ILE A 323 9.24 -2.02 10.61
CA ILE A 323 10.20 -3.11 10.64
C ILE A 323 10.11 -3.90 9.34
N ARG A 324 11.25 -4.09 8.68
CA ARG A 324 11.37 -4.92 7.48
C ARG A 324 12.63 -5.78 7.57
N ASN A 325 12.49 -7.09 7.46
CA ASN A 325 13.58 -8.06 7.42
C ASN A 325 14.58 -7.91 8.59
N GLY A 326 14.09 -7.70 9.82
CA GLY A 326 14.92 -7.55 11.02
C GLY A 326 15.59 -6.18 11.18
N TYR A 327 15.18 -5.18 10.41
CA TYR A 327 15.65 -3.80 10.53
C TYR A 327 14.50 -2.85 10.83
N LEU A 328 14.75 -1.90 11.73
CA LEU A 328 13.89 -0.76 11.99
C LEU A 328 14.26 0.40 11.05
N TYR A 329 13.29 0.97 10.38
CA TYR A 329 13.45 2.15 9.51
C TYR A 329 12.79 3.35 10.16
N LEU A 330 13.52 4.47 10.26
CA LEU A 330 13.08 5.71 10.91
C LEU A 330 13.53 6.93 10.14
N THR A 331 12.68 7.95 10.04
CA THR A 331 13.01 9.21 9.39
C THR A 331 14.12 9.95 10.15
N ALA A 332 15.13 10.41 9.41
CA ALA A 332 16.19 11.25 9.94
C ALA A 332 15.65 12.61 10.45
N TYR A 333 16.32 13.21 11.43
CA TYR A 333 15.90 14.48 12.04
C TYR A 333 15.74 15.63 11.02
N ASN A 334 16.62 15.70 10.05
CA ASN A 334 16.65 16.77 9.04
C ASN A 334 15.84 16.45 7.79
N ASP A 335 15.14 15.32 7.75
CA ASP A 335 14.43 14.81 6.56
C ASP A 335 15.33 14.61 5.32
N GLU A 336 16.59 14.24 5.56
CA GLU A 336 17.58 14.00 4.51
C GLU A 336 17.68 12.52 4.10
N GLY A 337 17.02 11.64 4.85
CA GLY A 337 17.06 10.20 4.63
C GLY A 337 16.31 9.42 5.68
N ILE A 338 16.53 8.12 5.65
CA ILE A 338 15.99 7.13 6.58
C ILE A 338 17.14 6.39 7.25
N TYR A 339 17.11 6.30 8.57
CA TYR A 339 17.99 5.39 9.28
C TYR A 339 17.45 3.97 9.22
N LYS A 340 18.31 3.04 8.85
CA LYS A 340 18.11 1.60 8.90
C LYS A 340 18.93 1.05 10.06
N ILE A 341 18.27 0.45 11.05
CA ILE A 341 18.86 0.03 12.33
C ILE A 341 18.61 -1.47 12.49
N ASN A 342 19.67 -2.24 12.65
CA ASN A 342 19.57 -3.68 12.85
C ASN A 342 19.03 -4.00 14.25
N LEU A 343 17.93 -4.73 14.34
CA LEU A 343 17.28 -5.08 15.61
C LEU A 343 18.10 -6.03 16.49
N SER A 344 19.01 -6.79 15.88
CA SER A 344 19.88 -7.73 16.59
C SER A 344 21.25 -7.14 16.93
N ASN A 345 21.64 -6.04 16.29
CA ASN A 345 22.92 -5.37 16.47
C ASN A 345 22.78 -3.86 16.32
N SER A 346 22.56 -3.16 17.41
CA SER A 346 22.36 -1.70 17.42
C SER A 346 23.57 -0.87 16.98
N THR A 347 24.73 -1.48 16.75
CA THR A 347 25.90 -0.80 16.14
C THR A 347 25.84 -0.77 14.62
N ASP A 348 25.00 -1.60 14.01
CA ASP A 348 24.71 -1.61 12.58
C ASP A 348 23.58 -0.62 12.27
N VAL A 349 24.00 0.63 12.08
CA VAL A 349 23.11 1.76 11.79
C VAL A 349 23.58 2.42 10.51
N THR A 350 22.72 2.49 9.52
CA THR A 350 23.01 3.06 8.20
C THR A 350 22.01 4.15 7.86
N LEU A 351 22.50 5.31 7.40
CA LEU A 351 21.65 6.34 6.80
C LEU A 351 21.49 6.04 5.29
N ILE A 352 20.25 5.88 4.86
CA ILE A 352 19.86 5.78 3.46
C ILE A 352 19.45 7.18 3.02
N PRO A 353 20.27 7.90 2.21
CA PRO A 353 19.98 9.27 1.84
C PRO A 353 18.86 9.33 0.78
N PHE A 354 18.04 10.36 0.83
CA PHE A 354 17.01 10.57 -0.20
C PHE A 354 17.59 11.02 -1.55
N GLY A 355 18.67 11.79 -1.56
CA GLY A 355 19.19 12.42 -2.78
C GLY A 355 18.31 13.56 -3.33
N PHE A 356 17.26 13.94 -2.61
CA PHE A 356 16.33 15.03 -2.92
C PHE A 356 15.84 15.67 -1.61
N THR A 357 15.15 16.79 -1.70
CA THR A 357 14.50 17.41 -0.54
C THR A 357 13.06 16.90 -0.44
N SER A 358 12.73 16.21 0.66
CA SER A 358 11.36 15.75 0.91
C SER A 358 10.44 16.95 1.20
N GLU A 359 9.27 16.95 0.57
CA GLU A 359 8.21 17.94 0.83
C GLU A 359 7.62 17.79 2.25
N GLY A 360 7.73 16.61 2.84
CA GLY A 360 7.34 16.33 4.23
C GLY A 360 8.05 17.22 5.25
N LYS A 361 9.23 17.74 4.93
CA LYS A 361 10.02 18.62 5.78
C LYS A 361 9.28 19.90 6.19
N SER A 362 8.43 20.44 5.34
CA SER A 362 7.66 21.65 5.60
C SER A 362 6.33 21.40 6.30
N GLN A 363 5.92 20.15 6.44
CA GLN A 363 4.62 19.77 6.98
C GLN A 363 4.71 19.59 8.51
N THR A 364 4.63 20.71 9.23
CA THR A 364 4.64 20.72 10.71
C THR A 364 3.25 20.88 11.32
N GLY A 365 2.21 20.90 10.48
CA GLY A 365 0.83 21.12 10.91
C GLY A 365 0.17 19.92 11.57
N SER A 366 -0.84 20.20 12.38
CA SER A 366 -1.70 19.17 12.98
C SER A 366 -2.43 18.36 11.93
N GLY A 367 -2.45 17.04 12.06
CA GLY A 367 -3.16 16.14 11.17
C GLY A 367 -2.34 15.63 9.99
N THR A 368 -1.05 15.91 9.89
CA THR A 368 -0.19 15.41 8.83
C THR A 368 0.71 14.28 9.31
N CYS A 369 0.80 13.22 8.52
CA CYS A 369 1.66 12.06 8.78
C CYS A 369 3.01 12.17 8.05
N ALA A 370 3.58 13.38 7.97
CA ALA A 370 4.75 13.67 7.16
C ALA A 370 6.00 12.82 7.48
N ASN A 371 6.10 12.34 8.72
CA ASN A 371 7.20 11.48 9.17
C ASN A 371 6.73 10.06 9.52
N TYR A 372 5.60 9.68 8.99
CA TYR A 372 5.01 8.38 9.16
C TYR A 372 5.48 7.45 8.06
N LEU A 373 6.01 6.31 8.43
CA LEU A 373 6.34 5.24 7.51
C LEU A 373 5.24 4.17 7.57
N PHE A 374 4.89 3.63 6.43
CA PHE A 374 3.93 2.56 6.34
C PHE A 374 4.43 1.49 5.36
N MET A 375 4.35 0.25 5.76
CA MET A 375 4.78 -0.86 4.91
C MET A 375 3.58 -1.43 4.15
N VAL A 376 3.75 -1.52 2.83
CA VAL A 376 2.80 -2.16 1.93
C VAL A 376 3.54 -3.27 1.21
N ASN A 377 3.20 -4.51 1.54
CA ASN A 377 3.99 -5.67 1.16
C ASN A 377 5.44 -5.50 1.65
N ASP A 378 6.40 -5.49 0.75
CA ASP A 378 7.81 -5.27 1.02
C ASP A 378 8.29 -3.83 0.73
N LEU A 379 7.37 -2.94 0.33
CA LEU A 379 7.65 -1.55 -0.01
C LEU A 379 7.37 -0.65 1.20
N ILE A 380 8.34 0.19 1.58
CA ILE A 380 8.13 1.21 2.61
C ILE A 380 7.68 2.50 1.94
N ILE A 381 6.56 3.04 2.38
CA ILE A 381 5.95 4.26 1.86
C ILE A 381 6.22 5.40 2.87
N GLY A 382 6.80 6.48 2.40
CA GLY A 382 6.92 7.76 3.10
C GLY A 382 6.04 8.85 2.45
N TRP A 383 6.21 10.08 2.88
CA TRP A 383 5.35 11.20 2.43
C TRP A 383 5.38 11.43 0.92
N ASP A 384 6.58 11.56 0.35
CA ASP A 384 6.82 11.82 -1.07
C ASP A 384 7.91 10.90 -1.64
N TYR A 385 8.04 9.70 -1.06
CA TYR A 385 9.03 8.72 -1.45
C TYR A 385 8.58 7.29 -1.13
N GLN A 386 9.24 6.36 -1.78
CA GLN A 386 9.13 4.93 -1.55
C GLN A 386 10.52 4.32 -1.41
N ILE A 387 10.66 3.33 -0.53
CA ILE A 387 11.91 2.58 -0.34
C ILE A 387 11.68 1.15 -0.75
N LYS A 388 12.36 0.76 -1.82
CA LYS A 388 12.30 -0.60 -2.38
C LYS A 388 12.94 -1.64 -1.44
N PRO A 389 12.73 -2.95 -1.68
CA PRO A 389 13.35 -4.01 -0.89
C PRO A 389 14.88 -3.98 -0.85
N ASP A 390 15.52 -3.44 -1.90
CA ASP A 390 16.97 -3.26 -2.01
C ASP A 390 17.47 -1.94 -1.40
N ASP A 391 16.62 -1.24 -0.65
CA ASP A 391 16.86 0.07 -0.05
C ASP A 391 17.02 1.23 -1.05
N THR A 392 16.73 1.02 -2.33
CA THR A 392 16.67 2.12 -3.31
C THR A 392 15.50 3.04 -2.98
N VAL A 393 15.77 4.34 -2.87
CA VAL A 393 14.76 5.36 -2.63
C VAL A 393 14.29 5.94 -3.95
N VAL A 394 12.97 5.97 -4.15
CA VAL A 394 12.32 6.59 -5.31
C VAL A 394 11.47 7.74 -4.84
N GLN A 395 11.74 8.96 -5.35
CA GLN A 395 10.88 10.10 -5.08
C GLN A 395 9.56 9.94 -5.83
N THR A 396 8.45 10.13 -5.13
CA THR A 396 7.11 10.18 -5.72
C THR A 396 6.78 11.61 -6.14
N VAL A 397 5.92 11.77 -7.13
CA VAL A 397 5.46 13.11 -7.55
C VAL A 397 4.31 13.54 -6.65
N GLY A 398 4.61 14.38 -5.68
CA GLY A 398 3.65 14.79 -4.64
C GLY A 398 3.50 13.74 -3.54
N SER A 399 2.80 14.10 -2.48
CA SER A 399 2.53 13.18 -1.37
C SER A 399 1.67 12.00 -1.83
N THR A 400 1.96 10.80 -1.32
CA THR A 400 1.01 9.70 -1.45
C THR A 400 -0.29 10.12 -0.74
N ARG A 401 -1.42 10.00 -1.42
CA ARG A 401 -2.70 10.44 -0.84
C ARG A 401 -2.99 9.78 0.50
N LEU A 402 -2.61 8.53 0.67
CA LEU A 402 -2.77 7.80 1.92
C LEU A 402 -2.18 8.57 3.12
N LEU A 403 -0.93 9.02 3.02
CA LEU A 403 -0.25 9.76 4.10
C LEU A 403 -0.69 11.22 4.19
N ASN A 404 -1.12 11.81 3.09
CA ASN A 404 -1.60 13.19 3.06
C ASN A 404 -3.00 13.35 3.65
N LEU A 405 -3.87 12.36 3.47
CA LEU A 405 -5.26 12.41 3.89
C LEU A 405 -5.53 11.69 5.21
N GLY A 406 -4.64 10.82 5.67
CA GLY A 406 -4.89 10.08 6.89
C GLY A 406 -3.73 9.23 7.36
N THR A 407 -3.92 8.65 8.54
CA THR A 407 -3.00 7.70 9.13
C THR A 407 -3.34 6.31 8.63
N PRO A 408 -2.45 5.60 7.92
CA PRO A 408 -2.65 4.20 7.59
C PRO A 408 -2.75 3.37 8.86
N VAL A 409 -3.70 2.46 8.90
CA VAL A 409 -3.94 1.60 10.06
C VAL A 409 -3.56 0.17 9.76
N PHE A 410 -4.07 -0.37 8.64
CA PHE A 410 -3.78 -1.73 8.22
C PHE A 410 -3.96 -1.91 6.71
N GLN A 411 -3.39 -2.99 6.20
CA GLN A 411 -3.61 -3.49 4.85
C GLN A 411 -4.45 -4.78 4.91
N TYR A 412 -5.39 -4.91 4.00
CA TYR A 412 -6.09 -6.16 3.72
C TYR A 412 -6.05 -6.42 2.23
N LYS A 413 -5.25 -7.39 1.82
CA LYS A 413 -5.00 -7.71 0.42
C LYS A 413 -4.59 -6.45 -0.37
N GLU A 414 -5.28 -6.12 -1.47
CA GLU A 414 -5.00 -4.93 -2.29
C GLU A 414 -5.50 -3.61 -1.67
N PHE A 415 -6.10 -3.66 -0.49
CA PHE A 415 -6.74 -2.49 0.12
C PHE A 415 -5.97 -2.03 1.33
N CYS A 416 -5.75 -0.72 1.41
CA CYS A 416 -5.25 -0.05 2.60
C CYS A 416 -6.35 0.76 3.25
N PHE A 417 -6.48 0.62 4.55
CA PHE A 417 -7.43 1.34 5.36
C PHE A 417 -6.69 2.38 6.19
N GLY A 418 -7.22 3.58 6.20
CA GLY A 418 -6.64 4.70 6.91
C GLY A 418 -7.69 5.50 7.66
N TRP A 419 -7.20 6.30 8.57
CA TRP A 419 -7.96 7.24 9.35
C TRP A 419 -7.51 8.66 9.04
N GLY A 420 -8.42 9.52 8.66
CA GLY A 420 -8.17 10.94 8.47
C GLY A 420 -8.97 11.77 9.43
N GLY A 421 -8.38 12.85 9.91
CA GLY A 421 -9.07 13.82 10.74
C GLY A 421 -8.55 15.20 10.47
N ASN A 422 -9.46 16.13 10.25
CA ASN A 422 -9.12 17.53 10.16
C ASN A 422 -10.17 18.32 10.91
N TYR A 423 -9.78 18.91 12.04
CA TYR A 423 -10.59 19.86 12.81
C TYR A 423 -12.10 19.51 12.94
N GLY A 424 -12.40 18.49 13.72
CA GLY A 424 -13.79 18.13 14.05
C GLY A 424 -14.53 17.32 12.97
N SER A 425 -13.79 16.76 12.02
CA SER A 425 -14.33 15.82 11.04
C SER A 425 -13.37 14.64 10.95
N ASP A 426 -13.82 13.51 11.44
CA ASP A 426 -13.08 12.26 11.35
C ASP A 426 -13.58 11.47 10.14
N TYR A 427 -12.66 10.92 9.35
CA TYR A 427 -12.95 10.16 8.16
C TYR A 427 -12.30 8.79 8.22
N ARG A 428 -13.02 7.77 7.79
CA ARG A 428 -12.43 6.51 7.39
C ARG A 428 -12.21 6.51 5.90
N MET A 429 -11.09 5.96 5.47
CA MET A 429 -10.71 5.93 4.09
C MET A 429 -10.27 4.53 3.69
N CYS A 430 -10.66 4.14 2.49
CA CYS A 430 -10.16 2.95 1.85
C CYS A 430 -9.45 3.32 0.57
N PHE A 431 -8.26 2.78 0.39
CA PHE A 431 -7.42 2.96 -0.79
C PHE A 431 -7.15 1.63 -1.44
N LEU A 432 -7.26 1.61 -2.76
CA LEU A 432 -6.80 0.49 -3.57
C LEU A 432 -5.31 0.67 -3.84
N LEU A 433 -4.54 -0.37 -3.58
CA LEU A 433 -3.16 -0.45 -4.01
C LEU A 433 -3.09 -0.68 -5.50
N THR A 434 -2.37 0.17 -6.20
CA THR A 434 -2.15 0.05 -7.63
C THR A 434 -0.65 0.13 -7.95
N PRO A 435 -0.19 -0.56 -8.99
CA PRO A 435 -0.87 -1.60 -9.74
C PRO A 435 -0.93 -2.92 -8.98
N TYR A 436 -1.89 -3.75 -9.31
CA TYR A 436 -1.91 -5.16 -8.94
C TYR A 436 -1.94 -6.03 -10.21
N LEU A 437 -1.63 -7.31 -10.08
CA LEU A 437 -1.70 -8.26 -11.17
C LEU A 437 -3.04 -8.98 -11.11
N ALA A 438 -3.98 -8.63 -11.98
CA ALA A 438 -5.26 -9.32 -12.09
C ALA A 438 -5.16 -10.63 -12.89
N SER A 439 -4.17 -10.73 -13.77
CA SER A 439 -3.82 -11.96 -14.46
C SER A 439 -2.33 -12.00 -14.76
N ILE A 440 -1.80 -13.19 -14.99
CA ILE A 440 -0.43 -13.42 -15.44
C ILE A 440 -0.49 -14.30 -16.67
N ASN A 441 0.19 -13.87 -17.73
CA ASN A 441 0.41 -14.64 -18.93
C ASN A 441 1.88 -14.56 -19.35
N ASN A 442 2.56 -15.66 -19.28
CA ASN A 442 3.89 -15.81 -19.88
C ASN A 442 3.74 -16.35 -21.30
N LEU A 443 4.27 -15.61 -22.27
CA LEU A 443 4.23 -16.03 -23.65
C LEU A 443 5.15 -17.22 -23.87
N SER A 444 4.68 -18.24 -24.55
CA SER A 444 5.49 -19.41 -24.92
C SER A 444 6.68 -19.03 -25.82
N THR A 445 6.52 -17.95 -26.57
CA THR A 445 7.57 -17.31 -27.36
C THR A 445 7.47 -15.81 -27.18
N ALA A 446 8.55 -15.20 -26.71
CA ALA A 446 8.60 -13.74 -26.57
C ALA A 446 8.51 -13.07 -27.96
N VAL A 447 7.72 -12.01 -28.04
CA VAL A 447 7.56 -11.20 -29.25
C VAL A 447 8.43 -9.96 -29.18
N VAL A 448 8.90 -9.47 -30.35
CA VAL A 448 9.72 -8.25 -30.44
C VAL A 448 8.95 -7.17 -31.17
N LYS A 449 8.57 -6.13 -30.45
CA LYS A 449 7.96 -4.92 -31.01
C LYS A 449 9.06 -3.97 -31.48
N THR A 450 9.00 -3.59 -32.74
CA THR A 450 9.93 -2.66 -33.41
C THR A 450 9.20 -1.45 -33.95
N THR A 451 9.95 -0.42 -34.35
CA THR A 451 9.40 0.88 -34.79
C THR A 451 8.74 0.84 -36.19
N ASP A 452 8.75 -0.29 -36.86
CA ASP A 452 8.08 -0.54 -38.14
C ASP A 452 6.75 -1.30 -37.98
N LYS A 453 6.35 -1.59 -36.74
CA LYS A 453 5.14 -2.38 -36.45
C LYS A 453 4.22 -1.66 -35.48
N THR A 454 2.93 -1.84 -35.66
CA THR A 454 1.90 -1.60 -34.66
C THR A 454 1.62 -2.91 -33.92
N MET A 455 1.55 -2.89 -32.60
CA MET A 455 1.15 -4.05 -31.82
C MET A 455 -0.29 -3.87 -31.35
N LYS A 456 -1.13 -4.86 -31.62
CA LYS A 456 -2.50 -4.94 -31.12
C LYS A 456 -2.62 -6.11 -30.16
N ILE A 457 -3.15 -5.84 -28.98
CA ILE A 457 -3.38 -6.83 -27.93
C ILE A 457 -4.87 -6.92 -27.68
N THR A 458 -5.46 -8.09 -27.91
CA THR A 458 -6.83 -8.41 -27.54
C THR A 458 -6.80 -9.32 -26.33
N TYR A 459 -7.52 -8.96 -25.29
CA TYR A 459 -7.65 -9.76 -24.06
C TYR A 459 -9.13 -9.99 -23.77
N GLU A 460 -9.50 -11.25 -23.61
CA GLU A 460 -10.84 -11.63 -23.19
C GLU A 460 -10.81 -12.24 -21.79
N LEU A 461 -11.52 -11.62 -20.86
CA LEU A 461 -11.77 -12.15 -19.52
C LEU A 461 -13.21 -12.66 -19.48
N THR A 462 -13.39 -13.99 -19.33
CA THR A 462 -14.69 -14.63 -19.43
C THR A 462 -14.93 -15.59 -18.26
N GLU A 463 -16.20 -15.85 -17.96
CA GLU A 463 -16.57 -16.94 -17.06
C GLU A 463 -16.18 -18.29 -17.68
N GLU A 464 -15.60 -19.16 -16.86
CA GLU A 464 -15.33 -20.55 -17.24
C GLU A 464 -16.67 -21.31 -17.23
N GLU A 465 -17.06 -21.90 -18.35
CA GLU A 465 -18.23 -22.76 -18.41
C GLU A 465 -18.02 -23.97 -17.48
N SER A 466 -19.00 -24.18 -16.57
CA SER A 466 -18.97 -25.26 -15.57
C SER A 466 -19.23 -26.63 -16.18
#